data_32458d578d5b9533ae57ff01d0c2dc46
#
_entry.id   32458d578d5b9533ae57ff01d0c2dc46
#
_cell.length_a   1.000
_cell.length_b   1.000
_cell.length_c   1.000
_cell.angle_alpha   90.00
_cell.angle_beta   90.00
_cell.angle_gamma   90.00
#
_symmetry.space_group_name_H-M   'P 1'
#
loop_
_entity.id
_entity.type
_entity.pdbx_description
1 polymer ?
#
loop_
_entity_poly.entity_id
_entity_poly.type
_entity_poly.pdbx_seq_one_letter_code
_entity_poly.pdbx_strand_id
1 'polypeptide(L)'
;MLRVGHYLNQFFAGIGAEEHANHAPERREGAVGPGRALQALLKEDGRVVSTLVCGDNFFNERADAAHAAVREWLEAVRPDAVVAGPAFAAGRYGSACAQVCRLAADAGIPAVTGMHPENPGLLLYPKAYVVPTGNSAAEMGHALGAMLPLVRKLGGRSALGPAAEEGYLPRGVRRPGMREASGAERAVSMLVAKLTGRPFQTEIPVDAYDAVPPAPPIRDLRGATIALVTSGAIVPRGNPDRFKRCSDTKWARYSLAGLEALSPDAFECVHGGFYNQMASDNPNLVLPLDAVRELQREGAFGRLVDFYCSTTGNDQRLLDCRRNGAEIAAALVTERADGVLLVCT
;
A
#
# COMPACT_ATOMS: atom_id res chain seq x y z
N MET A 1 -8.61 34.40 0.84
CA MET A 1 -9.08 33.10 1.39
C MET A 1 -8.67 32.00 0.42
N LEU A 2 -7.87 31.05 0.87
CA LEU A 2 -7.32 29.94 0.06
C LEU A 2 -8.45 29.00 -0.40
N ARG A 3 -8.50 28.69 -1.69
CA ARG A 3 -9.48 27.78 -2.30
C ARG A 3 -8.81 26.41 -2.46
N VAL A 4 -9.28 25.41 -1.72
CA VAL A 4 -8.69 24.06 -1.72
C VAL A 4 -9.63 23.09 -2.44
N GLY A 5 -9.09 22.35 -3.42
CA GLY A 5 -9.73 21.17 -3.99
C GLY A 5 -9.31 19.94 -3.19
N HIS A 6 -10.24 19.02 -2.92
CA HIS A 6 -9.94 17.79 -2.19
C HIS A 6 -10.26 16.56 -3.06
N TYR A 7 -9.33 15.62 -3.16
CA TYR A 7 -9.55 14.33 -3.81
C TYR A 7 -9.66 13.21 -2.78
N LEU A 8 -10.71 12.40 -2.89
CA LEU A 8 -10.97 11.26 -2.01
C LEU A 8 -11.35 10.02 -2.82
N ASN A 9 -11.06 8.82 -2.26
CA ASN A 9 -11.63 7.60 -2.77
C ASN A 9 -13.06 7.37 -2.22
N GLN A 10 -13.74 6.33 -2.71
CA GLN A 10 -15.08 5.94 -2.32
C GLN A 10 -15.21 5.67 -0.82
N PHE A 11 -14.19 5.08 -0.20
CA PHE A 11 -14.21 4.73 1.22
C PHE A 11 -14.23 5.98 2.10
N PHE A 12 -13.30 6.90 1.90
CA PHE A 12 -13.23 8.14 2.67
C PHE A 12 -14.36 9.12 2.34
N ALA A 13 -14.95 9.00 1.16
CA ALA A 13 -16.15 9.78 0.81
C ALA A 13 -17.46 9.22 1.41
N GLY A 14 -17.39 8.10 2.13
CA GLY A 14 -18.54 7.47 2.77
C GLY A 14 -19.51 6.79 1.82
N ILE A 15 -19.05 6.39 0.61
CA ILE A 15 -19.87 5.67 -0.38
C ILE A 15 -19.93 4.18 -0.03
N GLY A 16 -18.78 3.60 0.33
CA GLY A 16 -18.66 2.19 0.70
C GLY A 16 -17.21 1.70 0.64
N ALA A 17 -17.00 0.42 0.89
CA ALA A 17 -15.67 -0.21 0.86
C ALA A 17 -15.33 -0.74 -0.56
N GLU A 18 -14.76 -1.94 -0.64
CA GLU A 18 -14.31 -2.54 -1.91
C GLU A 18 -15.45 -2.78 -2.91
N GLU A 19 -16.64 -3.04 -2.44
CA GLU A 19 -17.85 -3.22 -3.27
C GLU A 19 -18.18 -1.97 -4.11
N HIS A 20 -17.67 -0.81 -3.70
CA HIS A 20 -17.83 0.47 -4.41
C HIS A 20 -16.52 0.98 -5.03
N ALA A 21 -15.47 0.15 -5.11
CA ALA A 21 -14.19 0.56 -5.68
C ALA A 21 -14.24 0.93 -7.17
N ASN A 22 -15.31 0.54 -7.87
CA ASN A 22 -15.59 0.94 -9.26
C ASN A 22 -16.43 2.21 -9.41
N HIS A 23 -16.64 2.98 -8.32
CA HIS A 23 -17.40 4.22 -8.36
C HIS A 23 -16.80 5.22 -9.35
N ALA A 24 -17.62 5.66 -10.31
CA ALA A 24 -17.20 6.65 -11.30
C ALA A 24 -16.85 8.00 -10.67
N PRO A 25 -16.01 8.82 -11.29
CA PRO A 25 -15.68 10.15 -10.78
C PRO A 25 -16.94 10.97 -10.53
N GLU A 26 -17.07 11.49 -9.30
CA GLU A 26 -18.19 12.31 -8.85
C GLU A 26 -17.66 13.58 -8.22
N ARG A 27 -18.09 14.72 -8.71
CA ARG A 27 -17.81 16.04 -8.09
C ARG A 27 -18.85 16.38 -7.05
N ARG A 28 -18.40 16.73 -5.85
CA ARG A 28 -19.22 17.24 -4.77
C ARG A 28 -18.79 18.65 -4.38
N GLU A 29 -19.75 19.48 -3.99
CA GLU A 29 -19.44 20.83 -3.49
C GLU A 29 -18.96 20.78 -2.05
N GLY A 30 -17.93 21.59 -1.76
CA GLY A 30 -17.40 21.74 -0.41
C GLY A 30 -16.67 20.51 0.13
N ALA A 31 -16.66 20.41 1.45
CA ALA A 31 -15.92 19.41 2.20
C ALA A 31 -16.73 18.14 2.46
N VAL A 32 -16.19 16.99 2.09
CA VAL A 32 -16.79 15.66 2.27
C VAL A 32 -15.84 14.79 3.12
N GLY A 33 -16.39 13.90 3.93
CA GLY A 33 -15.59 12.96 4.73
C GLY A 33 -14.47 13.65 5.52
N PRO A 34 -13.20 13.20 5.38
CA PRO A 34 -12.05 13.85 6.02
C PRO A 34 -11.85 15.33 5.63
N GLY A 35 -12.40 15.74 4.49
CA GLY A 35 -12.41 17.15 4.08
C GLY A 35 -13.06 18.08 5.10
N ARG A 36 -13.98 17.58 5.92
CA ARG A 36 -14.58 18.37 7.02
C ARG A 36 -13.55 18.68 8.10
N ALA A 37 -12.68 17.72 8.43
CA ALA A 37 -11.57 17.97 9.34
C ALA A 37 -10.55 18.94 8.74
N LEU A 38 -10.23 18.78 7.44
CA LEU A 38 -9.40 19.74 6.72
C LEU A 38 -9.99 21.14 6.74
N GLN A 39 -11.30 21.29 6.51
CA GLN A 39 -11.99 22.57 6.60
C GLN A 39 -11.90 23.20 8.00
N ALA A 40 -12.07 22.40 9.04
CA ALA A 40 -11.92 22.86 10.42
C ALA A 40 -10.49 23.36 10.72
N LEU A 41 -9.48 22.70 10.16
CA LEU A 41 -8.07 23.09 10.29
C LEU A 41 -7.73 24.35 9.47
N LEU A 42 -8.37 24.56 8.32
CA LEU A 42 -8.19 25.76 7.49
C LEU A 42 -8.73 27.02 8.17
N LYS A 43 -9.75 26.89 8.99
CA LYS A 43 -10.45 28.01 9.67
C LYS A 43 -10.88 29.09 8.67
N GLU A 44 -10.58 30.35 8.97
CA GLU A 44 -10.90 31.51 8.13
C GLU A 44 -9.90 31.73 6.99
N ASP A 45 -8.73 31.08 7.04
CA ASP A 45 -7.65 31.26 6.05
C ASP A 45 -7.99 30.60 4.71
N GLY A 46 -8.85 29.57 4.72
CA GLY A 46 -9.15 28.82 3.51
C GLY A 46 -10.47 28.05 3.55
N ARG A 47 -10.87 27.59 2.38
CA ARG A 47 -12.09 26.80 2.20
C ARG A 47 -11.86 25.62 1.26
N VAL A 48 -12.34 24.44 1.64
CA VAL A 48 -12.51 23.33 0.71
C VAL A 48 -13.70 23.67 -0.19
N VAL A 49 -13.42 24.04 -1.43
CA VAL A 49 -14.44 24.53 -2.36
C VAL A 49 -15.13 23.41 -3.13
N SER A 50 -14.43 22.29 -3.34
CA SER A 50 -14.98 21.13 -4.04
C SER A 50 -14.20 19.88 -3.67
N THR A 51 -14.88 18.73 -3.63
CA THR A 51 -14.30 17.41 -3.48
C THR A 51 -14.59 16.59 -4.74
N LEU A 52 -13.54 16.01 -5.33
CA LEU A 52 -13.66 14.98 -6.36
C LEU A 52 -13.54 13.63 -5.68
N VAL A 53 -14.51 12.75 -5.92
CA VAL A 53 -14.53 11.38 -5.41
C VAL A 53 -14.40 10.43 -6.59
N CYS A 54 -13.56 9.39 -6.45
CA CYS A 54 -13.44 8.35 -7.48
C CYS A 54 -13.08 7.01 -6.81
N GLY A 55 -13.64 5.94 -7.30
CA GLY A 55 -13.34 4.59 -6.82
C GLY A 55 -11.91 4.16 -7.15
N ASP A 56 -11.27 3.45 -6.22
CA ASP A 56 -9.87 3.03 -6.37
C ASP A 56 -9.63 2.15 -7.60
N ASN A 57 -10.54 1.22 -7.91
CA ASN A 57 -10.45 0.41 -9.13
C ASN A 57 -10.72 1.25 -10.36
N PHE A 58 -11.80 2.06 -10.36
CA PHE A 58 -12.11 2.92 -11.49
C PHE A 58 -10.91 3.78 -11.88
N PHE A 59 -10.25 4.40 -10.88
CA PHE A 59 -9.11 5.28 -11.13
C PHE A 59 -7.92 4.55 -11.77
N ASN A 60 -7.63 3.33 -11.32
CA ASN A 60 -6.47 2.58 -11.80
C ASN A 60 -6.76 1.78 -13.10
N GLU A 61 -7.96 1.26 -13.26
CA GLU A 61 -8.33 0.41 -14.41
C GLU A 61 -8.87 1.21 -15.61
N ARG A 62 -9.47 2.38 -15.33
CA ARG A 62 -10.01 3.30 -16.34
C ARG A 62 -9.28 4.64 -16.30
N ALA A 63 -7.96 4.58 -16.32
CA ALA A 63 -7.08 5.72 -16.06
C ALA A 63 -7.38 6.93 -16.98
N ASP A 64 -7.64 6.71 -18.28
CA ASP A 64 -7.93 7.80 -19.22
C ASP A 64 -9.20 8.57 -18.83
N ALA A 65 -10.26 7.86 -18.45
CA ALA A 65 -11.52 8.47 -18.03
C ALA A 65 -11.36 9.18 -16.67
N ALA A 66 -10.65 8.57 -15.73
CA ALA A 66 -10.37 9.17 -14.45
C ALA A 66 -9.49 10.43 -14.58
N HIS A 67 -8.46 10.39 -15.41
CA HIS A 67 -7.60 11.55 -15.69
C HIS A 67 -8.36 12.68 -16.37
N ALA A 68 -9.25 12.36 -17.32
CA ALA A 68 -10.11 13.35 -17.97
C ALA A 68 -11.00 14.06 -16.92
N ALA A 69 -11.65 13.30 -16.05
CA ALA A 69 -12.49 13.85 -14.99
C ALA A 69 -11.71 14.73 -13.99
N VAL A 70 -10.46 14.34 -13.66
CA VAL A 70 -9.58 15.18 -12.81
C VAL A 70 -9.27 16.50 -13.50
N ARG A 71 -8.91 16.49 -14.79
CA ARG A 71 -8.61 17.71 -15.55
C ARG A 71 -9.84 18.63 -15.62
N GLU A 72 -10.99 18.07 -15.98
CA GLU A 72 -12.27 18.81 -16.02
C GLU A 72 -12.60 19.44 -14.67
N TRP A 73 -12.41 18.68 -13.58
CA TRP A 73 -12.60 19.19 -12.23
C TRP A 73 -11.66 20.35 -11.92
N LEU A 74 -10.35 20.23 -12.24
CA LEU A 74 -9.37 21.29 -12.01
C LEU A 74 -9.67 22.55 -12.81
N GLU A 75 -10.08 22.42 -14.07
CA GLU A 75 -10.47 23.52 -14.94
C GLU A 75 -11.72 24.24 -14.45
N ALA A 76 -12.74 23.49 -14.01
CA ALA A 76 -14.00 24.03 -13.53
C ALA A 76 -13.88 24.71 -12.15
N VAL A 77 -13.07 24.13 -11.25
CA VAL A 77 -12.97 24.61 -9.87
C VAL A 77 -11.88 25.67 -9.72
N ARG A 78 -10.77 25.55 -10.43
CA ARG A 78 -9.57 26.40 -10.34
C ARG A 78 -9.15 26.64 -8.88
N PRO A 79 -8.84 25.60 -8.11
CA PRO A 79 -8.40 25.77 -6.74
C PRO A 79 -6.98 26.36 -6.69
N ASP A 80 -6.66 27.04 -5.59
CA ASP A 80 -5.31 27.55 -5.33
C ASP A 80 -4.34 26.43 -4.95
N ALA A 81 -4.86 25.34 -4.38
CA ALA A 81 -4.13 24.12 -4.06
C ALA A 81 -5.06 22.90 -4.05
N VAL A 82 -4.49 21.73 -4.30
CA VAL A 82 -5.17 20.44 -4.19
C VAL A 82 -4.60 19.64 -3.02
N VAL A 83 -5.48 19.03 -2.24
CA VAL A 83 -5.16 17.97 -1.27
C VAL A 83 -5.66 16.66 -1.85
N ALA A 84 -4.76 15.70 -2.06
CA ALA A 84 -5.12 14.36 -2.48
C ALA A 84 -4.91 13.38 -1.32
N GLY A 85 -5.96 12.74 -0.87
CA GLY A 85 -5.88 11.87 0.31
C GLY A 85 -6.04 12.59 1.65
N PRO A 86 -5.35 12.13 2.71
CA PRO A 86 -4.19 11.21 2.75
C PRO A 86 -4.54 9.75 2.42
N ALA A 87 -3.57 9.05 1.81
CA ALA A 87 -3.75 7.67 1.35
C ALA A 87 -3.16 6.63 2.31
N PHE A 88 -2.36 7.03 3.28
CA PHE A 88 -1.69 6.12 4.22
C PHE A 88 -0.93 5.00 3.48
N ALA A 89 -1.09 3.74 3.91
CA ALA A 89 -0.50 2.57 3.26
C ALA A 89 -1.36 1.98 2.11
N ALA A 90 -2.52 2.56 1.79
CA ALA A 90 -3.40 2.02 0.75
C ALA A 90 -2.82 2.22 -0.66
N GLY A 91 -2.35 1.13 -1.26
CA GLY A 91 -1.57 1.15 -2.52
C GLY A 91 -2.32 1.74 -3.71
N ARG A 92 -3.53 1.26 -4.03
CA ARG A 92 -4.35 1.77 -5.14
C ARG A 92 -4.74 3.23 -4.93
N TYR A 93 -5.12 3.58 -3.71
CA TYR A 93 -5.46 4.96 -3.37
C TYR A 93 -4.24 5.88 -3.42
N GLY A 94 -3.08 5.43 -2.94
CA GLY A 94 -1.82 6.16 -3.07
C GLY A 94 -1.43 6.40 -4.52
N SER A 95 -1.61 5.38 -5.39
CA SER A 95 -1.40 5.51 -6.83
C SER A 95 -2.32 6.58 -7.44
N ALA A 96 -3.59 6.59 -7.08
CA ALA A 96 -4.55 7.61 -7.52
C ALA A 96 -4.16 9.01 -7.00
N CYS A 97 -3.82 9.15 -5.72
CA CYS A 97 -3.39 10.43 -5.14
C CYS A 97 -2.13 10.98 -5.81
N ALA A 98 -1.14 10.13 -6.11
CA ALA A 98 0.06 10.53 -6.82
C ALA A 98 -0.25 11.06 -8.21
N GLN A 99 -1.13 10.38 -8.95
CA GLN A 99 -1.55 10.79 -10.29
C GLN A 99 -2.39 12.08 -10.27
N VAL A 100 -3.27 12.26 -9.28
CA VAL A 100 -3.99 13.53 -9.08
C VAL A 100 -3.00 14.68 -8.81
N CYS A 101 -1.98 14.45 -7.97
CA CYS A 101 -0.93 15.46 -7.75
C CYS A 101 -0.17 15.79 -9.05
N ARG A 102 0.12 14.80 -9.90
CA ARG A 102 0.75 15.02 -11.21
C ARG A 102 -0.13 15.86 -12.12
N LEU A 103 -1.40 15.49 -12.27
CA LEU A 103 -2.35 16.21 -13.13
C LEU A 103 -2.57 17.66 -12.66
N ALA A 104 -2.63 17.88 -11.35
CA ALA A 104 -2.69 19.22 -10.79
C ALA A 104 -1.42 20.03 -11.09
N ALA A 105 -0.24 19.42 -10.95
CA ALA A 105 1.02 20.08 -11.29
C ALA A 105 1.14 20.41 -12.78
N ASP A 106 0.68 19.52 -13.66
CA ASP A 106 0.60 19.75 -15.11
C ASP A 106 -0.33 20.94 -15.45
N ALA A 107 -1.37 21.16 -14.65
CA ALA A 107 -2.26 22.31 -14.74
C ALA A 107 -1.74 23.57 -14.02
N GLY A 108 -0.52 23.55 -13.48
CA GLY A 108 0.08 24.66 -12.73
C GLY A 108 -0.53 24.89 -11.33
N ILE A 109 -1.28 23.91 -10.82
CA ILE A 109 -1.91 23.95 -9.50
C ILE A 109 -1.08 23.12 -8.52
N PRO A 110 -0.59 23.69 -7.42
CA PRO A 110 0.16 22.95 -6.42
C PRO A 110 -0.72 21.89 -5.73
N ALA A 111 -0.13 20.73 -5.47
CA ALA A 111 -0.84 19.64 -4.81
C ALA A 111 0.00 19.00 -3.70
N VAL A 112 -0.67 18.59 -2.63
CA VAL A 112 -0.09 17.91 -1.47
C VAL A 112 -0.84 16.61 -1.23
N THR A 113 -0.12 15.55 -0.90
CA THR A 113 -0.70 14.27 -0.47
C THR A 113 -0.02 13.77 0.80
N GLY A 114 -0.69 12.87 1.52
CA GLY A 114 -0.11 12.16 2.66
C GLY A 114 -0.05 10.67 2.35
N MET A 115 1.14 10.05 2.53
CA MET A 115 1.35 8.62 2.26
C MET A 115 2.32 8.02 3.27
N HIS A 116 2.15 6.73 3.55
CA HIS A 116 3.19 5.95 4.21
C HIS A 116 4.45 5.90 3.33
N PRO A 117 5.66 5.96 3.92
CA PRO A 117 6.92 5.96 3.13
C PRO A 117 7.10 4.77 2.18
N GLU A 118 6.42 3.66 2.41
CA GLU A 118 6.44 2.47 1.55
C GLU A 118 5.29 2.42 0.53
N ASN A 119 4.45 3.45 0.47
CA ASN A 119 3.33 3.46 -0.46
C ASN A 119 3.82 3.48 -1.93
N PRO A 120 3.36 2.56 -2.80
CA PRO A 120 3.80 2.49 -4.19
C PRO A 120 3.49 3.75 -5.00
N GLY A 121 2.53 4.57 -4.57
CA GLY A 121 2.24 5.87 -5.19
C GLY A 121 3.44 6.81 -5.24
N LEU A 122 4.40 6.67 -4.31
CA LEU A 122 5.64 7.46 -4.30
C LEU A 122 6.49 7.25 -5.57
N LEU A 123 6.45 6.05 -6.15
CA LEU A 123 7.22 5.71 -7.35
C LEU A 123 6.57 6.27 -8.62
N LEU A 124 5.24 6.47 -8.62
CA LEU A 124 4.50 6.95 -9.79
C LEU A 124 4.70 8.44 -10.05
N TYR A 125 4.85 9.22 -9.01
CA TYR A 125 5.15 10.65 -9.14
C TYR A 125 6.11 11.15 -8.05
N PRO A 126 7.41 10.88 -8.19
CA PRO A 126 8.42 11.27 -7.18
C PRO A 126 8.51 12.78 -6.91
N LYS A 127 7.96 13.61 -7.80
CA LYS A 127 7.93 15.07 -7.64
C LYS A 127 6.78 15.60 -6.79
N ALA A 128 5.84 14.74 -6.36
CA ALA A 128 4.75 15.15 -5.47
C ALA A 128 5.27 15.69 -4.13
N TYR A 129 4.53 16.61 -3.55
CA TYR A 129 4.73 16.98 -2.15
C TYR A 129 3.99 15.98 -1.26
N VAL A 130 4.72 15.03 -0.72
CA VAL A 130 4.18 13.96 0.10
C VAL A 130 4.58 14.17 1.54
N VAL A 131 3.60 14.28 2.42
CA VAL A 131 3.82 14.27 3.87
C VAL A 131 3.82 12.80 4.34
N PRO A 132 4.85 12.36 5.08
CA PRO A 132 4.86 11.00 5.61
C PRO A 132 3.73 10.81 6.61
N THR A 133 3.01 9.71 6.49
CA THR A 133 1.95 9.30 7.43
C THR A 133 2.27 7.95 8.04
N GLY A 134 1.60 7.60 9.13
CA GLY A 134 1.51 6.22 9.55
C GLY A 134 0.73 5.37 8.55
N ASN A 135 0.46 4.13 8.91
CA ASN A 135 -0.27 3.19 8.06
C ASN A 135 -1.78 3.14 8.35
N SER A 136 -2.26 3.83 9.36
CA SER A 136 -3.64 3.76 9.83
C SER A 136 -4.45 5.04 9.56
N ALA A 137 -5.65 4.85 9.03
CA ALA A 137 -6.64 5.93 8.88
C ALA A 137 -7.09 6.55 10.21
N ALA A 138 -6.83 5.91 11.35
CA ALA A 138 -7.08 6.49 12.67
C ALA A 138 -6.23 7.76 12.91
N GLU A 139 -5.12 7.92 12.18
CA GLU A 139 -4.24 9.09 12.26
C GLU A 139 -4.67 10.25 11.34
N MET A 140 -5.88 10.19 10.77
CA MET A 140 -6.38 11.17 9.78
C MET A 140 -6.18 12.62 10.21
N GLY A 141 -6.54 12.96 11.45
CA GLY A 141 -6.40 14.32 11.97
C GLY A 141 -4.95 14.78 12.03
N HIS A 142 -4.04 13.89 12.42
CA HIS A 142 -2.61 14.17 12.46
C HIS A 142 -2.05 14.37 11.05
N ALA A 143 -2.38 13.49 10.12
CA ALA A 143 -1.93 13.57 8.73
C ALA A 143 -2.38 14.87 8.05
N LEU A 144 -3.67 15.24 8.18
CA LEU A 144 -4.19 16.50 7.64
C LEU A 144 -3.53 17.72 8.30
N GLY A 145 -3.27 17.66 9.61
CA GLY A 145 -2.58 18.72 10.34
C GLY A 145 -1.14 18.91 9.83
N ALA A 146 -0.44 17.83 9.55
CA ALA A 146 0.91 17.88 9.00
C ALA A 146 0.96 18.35 7.52
N MET A 147 -0.09 18.09 6.73
CA MET A 147 -0.21 18.56 5.34
C MET A 147 -0.53 20.05 5.25
N LEU A 148 -1.25 20.59 6.20
CA LEU A 148 -1.80 21.95 6.16
C LEU A 148 -0.77 23.07 5.96
N PRO A 149 0.40 23.08 6.63
CA PRO A 149 1.42 24.10 6.41
C PRO A 149 1.90 24.16 4.95
N LEU A 150 2.08 23.00 4.32
CA LEU A 150 2.46 22.92 2.90
C LEU A 150 1.34 23.43 1.99
N VAL A 151 0.09 23.06 2.26
CA VAL A 151 -1.08 23.55 1.51
C VAL A 151 -1.16 25.06 1.55
N ARG A 152 -0.96 25.67 2.74
CA ARG A 152 -0.98 27.14 2.92
C ARG A 152 0.17 27.82 2.16
N LYS A 153 1.39 27.32 2.31
CA LYS A 153 2.57 27.89 1.63
C LYS A 153 2.44 27.79 0.12
N LEU A 154 2.14 26.61 -0.39
CA LEU A 154 2.03 26.36 -1.83
C LEU A 154 0.87 27.11 -2.47
N GLY A 155 -0.33 27.05 -1.86
CA GLY A 155 -1.50 27.76 -2.36
C GLY A 155 -1.35 29.29 -2.26
N GLY A 156 -0.64 29.77 -1.24
CA GLY A 156 -0.25 31.17 -1.10
C GLY A 156 0.95 31.60 -1.96
N ARG A 157 1.48 30.67 -2.79
CA ARG A 157 2.66 30.88 -3.65
C ARG A 157 3.94 31.31 -2.90
N SER A 158 4.04 30.90 -1.64
CA SER A 158 5.23 31.12 -0.83
C SER A 158 6.32 30.08 -1.17
N ALA A 159 7.56 30.48 -1.07
CA ALA A 159 8.68 29.55 -1.26
C ALA A 159 8.70 28.49 -0.16
N LEU A 160 8.97 27.25 -0.54
CA LEU A 160 9.23 26.15 0.38
C LEU A 160 10.72 26.00 0.65
N GLY A 161 11.04 25.70 1.89
CA GLY A 161 12.35 25.27 2.34
C GLY A 161 12.69 23.82 1.97
N PRO A 162 13.80 23.31 2.48
CA PRO A 162 14.18 21.90 2.34
C PRO A 162 13.16 20.95 2.94
N ALA A 163 13.08 19.73 2.40
CA ALA A 163 12.15 18.71 2.86
C ALA A 163 12.23 18.43 4.37
N ALA A 164 13.45 18.41 4.91
CA ALA A 164 13.68 18.16 6.33
C ALA A 164 13.12 19.27 7.26
N GLU A 165 13.00 20.50 6.77
CA GLU A 165 12.44 21.63 7.54
C GLU A 165 10.92 21.72 7.38
N GLU A 166 10.43 21.38 6.20
CA GLU A 166 9.01 21.53 5.83
C GLU A 166 8.18 20.27 6.08
N GLY A 167 8.81 19.14 6.42
CA GLY A 167 8.13 17.91 6.79
C GLY A 167 7.58 17.08 5.63
N TYR A 168 8.03 17.30 4.39
CA TYR A 168 7.67 16.44 3.25
C TYR A 168 8.81 15.49 2.88
N LEU A 169 8.48 14.39 2.19
CA LEU A 169 9.48 13.42 1.73
C LEU A 169 10.37 14.03 0.64
N PRO A 170 11.67 13.70 0.62
CA PRO A 170 12.58 14.18 -0.42
C PRO A 170 12.09 13.81 -1.82
N ARG A 171 11.99 14.78 -2.71
CA ARG A 171 11.39 14.64 -4.05
C ARG A 171 12.39 14.24 -5.14
N GLY A 172 13.63 13.93 -4.79
CA GLY A 172 14.68 13.66 -5.76
C GLY A 172 15.04 14.87 -6.65
N VAL A 173 14.51 16.06 -6.38
CA VAL A 173 14.80 17.28 -7.12
C VAL A 173 16.18 17.77 -6.70
N ARG A 174 17.14 17.74 -7.60
CA ARG A 174 18.46 18.31 -7.37
C ARG A 174 18.39 19.83 -7.48
N ARG A 175 18.76 20.53 -6.41
CA ARG A 175 18.97 21.97 -6.44
C ARG A 175 20.48 22.24 -6.45
N PRO A 176 20.99 23.08 -7.36
CA PRO A 176 22.37 23.54 -7.27
C PRO A 176 22.58 24.24 -5.93
N GLY A 177 23.63 23.89 -5.25
CA GLY A 177 23.97 24.50 -3.96
C GLY A 177 25.32 23.98 -3.49
N MET A 178 26.03 24.78 -2.72
CA MET A 178 27.26 24.37 -2.07
C MET A 178 26.95 23.97 -0.64
N ARG A 179 27.45 22.81 -0.23
CA ARG A 179 27.48 22.38 1.17
C ARG A 179 28.86 22.67 1.74
N GLU A 180 28.97 22.73 3.07
CA GLU A 180 30.25 22.98 3.76
C GLU A 180 31.33 21.95 3.37
N ALA A 181 30.94 20.66 3.25
CA ALA A 181 31.81 19.60 2.79
C ALA A 181 31.40 19.11 1.40
N SER A 182 32.39 18.81 0.57
CA SER A 182 32.15 18.18 -0.74
C SER A 182 31.58 16.78 -0.60
N GLY A 183 30.94 16.26 -1.65
CA GLY A 183 30.42 14.87 -1.66
C GLY A 183 31.53 13.85 -1.44
N ALA A 184 32.75 14.11 -1.95
CA ALA A 184 33.92 13.26 -1.76
C ALA A 184 34.36 13.20 -0.28
N GLU A 185 34.43 14.32 0.38
CA GLU A 185 34.78 14.42 1.81
C GLU A 185 33.75 13.69 2.68
N ARG A 186 32.45 13.86 2.38
CA ARG A 186 31.39 13.17 3.11
C ARG A 186 31.46 11.66 2.92
N ALA A 187 31.68 11.19 1.68
CA ALA A 187 31.82 9.77 1.38
C ALA A 187 33.04 9.16 2.08
N VAL A 188 34.18 9.82 2.07
CA VAL A 188 35.40 9.38 2.77
C VAL A 188 35.17 9.36 4.29
N SER A 189 34.56 10.39 4.85
CA SER A 189 34.24 10.45 6.28
C SER A 189 33.34 9.30 6.72
N MET A 190 32.31 8.98 5.92
CA MET A 190 31.41 7.86 6.16
C MET A 190 32.16 6.52 6.05
N LEU A 191 33.02 6.34 5.04
CA LEU A 191 33.82 5.13 4.87
C LEU A 191 34.78 4.93 6.06
N VAL A 192 35.49 5.98 6.48
CA VAL A 192 36.38 5.91 7.65
C VAL A 192 35.63 5.57 8.92
N ALA A 193 34.46 6.17 9.14
CA ALA A 193 33.61 5.81 10.29
C ALA A 193 33.20 4.34 10.25
N LYS A 194 32.78 3.80 9.10
CA LYS A 194 32.45 2.39 8.91
C LYS A 194 33.64 1.48 9.20
N LEU A 195 34.80 1.77 8.66
CA LEU A 195 36.02 0.97 8.84
C LEU A 195 36.53 0.98 10.28
N THR A 196 36.33 2.06 11.00
CA THR A 196 36.76 2.22 12.41
C THR A 196 35.67 1.84 13.42
N GLY A 197 34.54 1.29 12.99
CA GLY A 197 33.43 0.89 13.88
C GLY A 197 32.73 2.06 14.57
N ARG A 198 32.92 3.31 14.11
CA ARG A 198 32.22 4.48 14.65
C ARG A 198 30.82 4.60 14.07
N PRO A 199 29.85 5.11 14.86
CA PRO A 199 28.52 5.42 14.34
C PRO A 199 28.60 6.37 13.14
N PHE A 200 27.83 6.08 12.09
CA PHE A 200 27.67 6.99 10.96
C PHE A 200 26.22 6.88 10.45
N GLN A 201 25.77 7.93 9.77
CA GLN A 201 24.48 7.97 9.13
C GLN A 201 24.68 8.04 7.62
N THR A 202 24.01 7.18 6.86
CA THR A 202 24.02 7.24 5.40
C THR A 202 23.18 8.42 4.92
N GLU A 203 23.60 9.07 3.84
CA GLU A 203 22.81 10.14 3.22
C GLU A 203 21.55 9.62 2.51
N ILE A 204 21.60 8.36 2.12
CA ILE A 204 20.46 7.62 1.57
C ILE A 204 20.18 6.47 2.54
N PRO A 205 19.12 6.57 3.37
CA PRO A 205 18.73 5.47 4.22
C PRO A 205 18.44 4.24 3.36
N VAL A 206 19.02 3.11 3.72
CA VAL A 206 18.70 1.81 3.14
C VAL A 206 18.04 1.00 4.22
N ASP A 207 16.83 0.53 3.96
CA ASP A 207 16.14 -0.37 4.88
C ASP A 207 16.97 -1.64 5.06
N ALA A 208 17.28 -1.96 6.30
CA ALA A 208 17.96 -3.19 6.65
C ALA A 208 16.91 -4.26 6.94
N TYR A 209 16.72 -5.16 5.98
CA TYR A 209 15.91 -6.36 6.20
C TYR A 209 16.77 -7.46 6.85
N ASP A 210 16.12 -8.33 7.60
CA ASP A 210 16.78 -9.52 8.15
C ASP A 210 17.26 -10.40 6.98
N ALA A 211 18.53 -10.73 6.99
CA ALA A 211 19.07 -11.69 6.05
C ALA A 211 18.59 -13.10 6.44
N VAL A 212 17.73 -13.68 5.63
CA VAL A 212 17.29 -15.06 5.80
C VAL A 212 18.14 -15.95 4.88
N PRO A 213 18.99 -16.82 5.41
CA PRO A 213 19.76 -17.74 4.57
C PRO A 213 18.79 -18.68 3.84
N PRO A 214 19.05 -19.00 2.55
CA PRO A 214 18.22 -19.93 1.83
C PRO A 214 18.28 -21.32 2.50
N ALA A 215 17.13 -21.98 2.56
CA ALA A 215 17.08 -23.36 3.04
C ALA A 215 17.89 -24.29 2.11
N PRO A 216 18.41 -25.41 2.62
CA PRO A 216 19.03 -26.42 1.78
C PRO A 216 18.07 -26.91 0.69
N PRO A 217 18.56 -27.23 -0.52
CA PRO A 217 17.70 -27.74 -1.57
C PRO A 217 17.11 -29.10 -1.21
N ILE A 218 15.88 -29.37 -1.61
CA ILE A 218 15.25 -30.68 -1.50
C ILE A 218 15.99 -31.62 -2.45
N ARG A 219 16.62 -32.68 -1.92
CA ARG A 219 17.47 -33.59 -2.71
C ARG A 219 16.66 -34.54 -3.61
N ASP A 220 15.52 -35.00 -3.10
CA ASP A 220 14.59 -35.85 -3.84
C ASP A 220 13.19 -35.27 -3.80
N LEU A 221 12.83 -34.52 -4.82
CA LEU A 221 11.53 -33.87 -4.91
C LEU A 221 10.41 -34.91 -5.12
N ARG A 222 10.69 -36.04 -5.80
CA ARG A 222 9.66 -37.05 -6.06
C ARG A 222 9.18 -37.76 -4.79
N GLY A 223 10.04 -37.86 -3.78
CA GLY A 223 9.65 -38.37 -2.46
C GLY A 223 9.17 -37.31 -1.48
N ALA A 224 9.32 -36.05 -1.83
CA ALA A 224 9.10 -34.93 -0.90
C ALA A 224 7.63 -34.69 -0.55
N THR A 225 7.42 -34.25 0.67
CA THR A 225 6.14 -33.70 1.16
C THR A 225 6.13 -32.19 1.01
N ILE A 226 5.19 -31.65 0.27
CA ILE A 226 5.02 -30.22 0.01
C ILE A 226 3.81 -29.68 0.77
N ALA A 227 3.93 -28.47 1.28
CA ALA A 227 2.83 -27.76 1.93
C ALA A 227 2.48 -26.46 1.17
N LEU A 228 1.24 -26.03 1.25
CA LEU A 228 0.75 -24.77 0.72
C LEU A 228 0.55 -23.76 1.83
N VAL A 229 1.05 -22.55 1.61
CA VAL A 229 0.83 -21.39 2.48
C VAL A 229 0.49 -20.18 1.61
N THR A 230 -0.45 -19.35 2.04
CA THR A 230 -0.75 -18.11 1.33
C THR A 230 -0.91 -16.92 2.27
N SER A 231 -0.45 -15.76 1.82
CA SER A 231 -0.77 -14.47 2.43
C SER A 231 -2.02 -13.81 1.82
N GLY A 232 -2.62 -14.43 0.82
CA GLY A 232 -3.75 -13.89 0.07
C GLY A 232 -5.12 -14.02 0.74
N ALA A 233 -5.19 -14.45 2.00
CA ALA A 233 -6.42 -14.60 2.78
C ALA A 233 -7.51 -15.40 2.05
N ILE A 234 -7.12 -16.53 1.44
CA ILE A 234 -8.09 -17.51 0.95
C ILE A 234 -8.65 -18.25 2.18
N VAL A 235 -9.95 -18.20 2.35
CA VAL A 235 -10.67 -18.78 3.51
C VAL A 235 -11.93 -19.51 3.06
N PRO A 236 -12.50 -20.41 3.87
CA PRO A 236 -13.84 -20.93 3.61
C PRO A 236 -14.87 -19.80 3.49
N ARG A 237 -15.84 -19.99 2.59
CA ARG A 237 -16.86 -18.98 2.33
C ARG A 237 -17.62 -18.60 3.60
N GLY A 238 -17.90 -17.32 3.76
CA GLY A 238 -18.45 -16.74 4.98
C GLY A 238 -17.42 -16.36 6.04
N ASN A 239 -16.12 -16.57 5.75
CA ASN A 239 -15.02 -16.15 6.62
C ASN A 239 -15.25 -16.55 8.10
N PRO A 240 -15.36 -17.85 8.42
CA PRO A 240 -15.74 -18.32 9.76
C PRO A 240 -14.77 -17.87 10.85
N ASP A 241 -13.48 -17.73 10.53
CA ASP A 241 -12.45 -17.28 11.45
C ASP A 241 -12.37 -15.76 11.56
N ARG A 242 -13.23 -15.03 10.84
CA ARG A 242 -13.31 -13.57 10.88
C ARG A 242 -11.96 -12.91 10.60
N PHE A 243 -11.30 -13.32 9.54
CA PHE A 243 -10.13 -12.62 9.04
C PHE A 243 -10.49 -11.20 8.69
N LYS A 244 -9.63 -10.26 9.08
CA LYS A 244 -9.72 -8.87 8.66
C LYS A 244 -9.12 -8.71 7.28
N ARG A 245 -9.60 -7.74 6.52
CA ARG A 245 -9.07 -7.43 5.17
C ARG A 245 -7.67 -6.86 5.18
N CYS A 246 -7.25 -6.25 6.29
CA CYS A 246 -5.91 -5.70 6.52
C CYS A 246 -5.56 -5.74 8.01
N SER A 247 -4.27 -5.64 8.30
CA SER A 247 -3.72 -5.57 9.67
C SER A 247 -4.22 -6.71 10.57
N ASP A 248 -4.47 -7.90 10.00
CA ASP A 248 -4.83 -9.07 10.81
C ASP A 248 -3.59 -9.62 11.52
N THR A 249 -3.81 -10.18 12.69
CA THR A 249 -2.73 -10.66 13.55
C THR A 249 -2.63 -12.18 13.60
N LYS A 250 -3.53 -12.90 12.94
CA LYS A 250 -3.67 -14.35 13.02
C LYS A 250 -3.38 -15.05 11.71
N TRP A 251 -3.26 -16.36 11.82
CA TRP A 251 -3.30 -17.31 10.73
C TRP A 251 -4.29 -18.43 11.04
N ALA A 252 -4.71 -19.18 10.03
CA ALA A 252 -5.53 -20.37 10.19
C ALA A 252 -5.09 -21.45 9.20
N ARG A 253 -5.47 -22.70 9.49
CA ARG A 253 -5.29 -23.82 8.58
C ARG A 253 -6.64 -24.37 8.16
N TYR A 254 -6.74 -24.75 6.89
CA TYR A 254 -7.95 -25.28 6.30
C TYR A 254 -7.67 -26.58 5.56
N SER A 255 -8.57 -27.57 5.70
CA SER A 255 -8.39 -28.88 5.10
C SER A 255 -8.40 -28.83 3.57
N LEU A 256 -7.51 -29.62 2.97
CA LEU A 256 -7.46 -29.92 1.54
C LEU A 256 -7.86 -31.37 1.25
N ALA A 257 -8.25 -32.13 2.28
CA ALA A 257 -8.60 -33.54 2.14
C ALA A 257 -9.77 -33.71 1.16
N GLY A 258 -9.54 -34.52 0.13
CA GLY A 258 -10.57 -34.80 -0.89
C GLY A 258 -10.82 -33.65 -1.89
N LEU A 259 -10.04 -32.57 -1.83
CA LEU A 259 -10.15 -31.48 -2.79
C LEU A 259 -9.11 -31.63 -3.91
N GLU A 260 -9.58 -31.50 -5.14
CA GLU A 260 -8.74 -31.42 -6.35
C GLU A 260 -8.49 -29.96 -6.76
N ALA A 261 -9.40 -29.05 -6.42
CA ALA A 261 -9.33 -27.63 -6.66
C ALA A 261 -10.14 -26.87 -5.61
N LEU A 262 -9.89 -25.57 -5.45
CA LEU A 262 -10.72 -24.70 -4.61
C LEU A 262 -11.90 -24.17 -5.42
N SER A 263 -13.13 -24.50 -4.99
CA SER A 263 -14.35 -24.00 -5.61
C SER A 263 -14.70 -22.60 -5.08
N PRO A 264 -15.14 -21.66 -5.95
CA PRO A 264 -15.65 -20.37 -5.51
C PRO A 264 -16.91 -20.45 -4.64
N ASP A 265 -17.64 -21.58 -4.68
CA ASP A 265 -18.79 -21.79 -3.80
C ASP A 265 -18.37 -22.11 -2.36
N ALA A 266 -17.19 -22.68 -2.17
CA ALA A 266 -16.67 -23.12 -0.88
C ALA A 266 -15.61 -22.19 -0.28
N PHE A 267 -14.92 -21.42 -1.11
CA PHE A 267 -13.83 -20.54 -0.69
C PHE A 267 -13.99 -19.13 -1.25
N GLU A 268 -13.42 -18.17 -0.55
CA GLU A 268 -13.39 -16.76 -0.94
C GLU A 268 -12.09 -16.09 -0.54
N CYS A 269 -11.79 -14.94 -1.16
CA CYS A 269 -10.65 -14.10 -0.81
C CYS A 269 -11.13 -12.91 0.02
N VAL A 270 -10.60 -12.75 1.23
CA VAL A 270 -10.93 -11.61 2.11
C VAL A 270 -9.82 -10.56 2.18
N HIS A 271 -8.74 -10.71 1.40
CA HIS A 271 -7.63 -9.76 1.35
C HIS A 271 -8.08 -8.39 0.79
N GLY A 272 -7.66 -7.28 1.43
CA GLY A 272 -8.08 -5.93 1.05
C GLY A 272 -7.05 -5.11 0.26
N GLY A 273 -5.87 -5.66 -0.02
CA GLY A 273 -4.76 -4.94 -0.64
C GLY A 273 -4.69 -5.01 -2.17
N PHE A 274 -5.55 -5.81 -2.80
CA PHE A 274 -5.66 -5.95 -4.25
C PHE A 274 -7.12 -6.18 -4.67
N TYR A 275 -7.39 -6.13 -5.97
CA TYR A 275 -8.72 -6.47 -6.50
C TYR A 275 -8.97 -7.96 -6.32
N ASN A 276 -9.71 -8.30 -5.28
CA ASN A 276 -9.88 -9.67 -4.83
C ASN A 276 -11.07 -10.42 -5.45
N GLN A 277 -11.88 -9.77 -6.30
CA GLN A 277 -13.00 -10.43 -6.97
C GLN A 277 -12.51 -11.58 -7.85
N MET A 278 -11.45 -11.37 -8.63
CA MET A 278 -10.79 -12.42 -9.42
C MET A 278 -10.43 -13.66 -8.56
N ALA A 279 -9.87 -13.41 -7.37
CA ALA A 279 -9.47 -14.47 -6.45
C ALA A 279 -10.68 -15.14 -5.77
N SER A 280 -11.81 -14.44 -5.64
CA SER A 280 -13.05 -15.00 -5.15
C SER A 280 -13.80 -15.81 -6.24
N ASP A 281 -13.69 -15.37 -7.50
CA ASP A 281 -14.26 -16.09 -8.64
C ASP A 281 -13.47 -17.37 -8.99
N ASN A 282 -12.15 -17.33 -8.76
CA ASN A 282 -11.28 -18.50 -8.87
C ASN A 282 -10.17 -18.46 -7.79
N PRO A 283 -10.40 -19.06 -6.61
CA PRO A 283 -9.41 -19.08 -5.53
C PRO A 283 -8.07 -19.73 -5.89
N ASN A 284 -8.05 -20.59 -6.93
CA ASN A 284 -6.82 -21.24 -7.37
C ASN A 284 -5.81 -20.26 -8.02
N LEU A 285 -6.24 -19.06 -8.40
CA LEU A 285 -5.31 -18.01 -8.86
C LEU A 285 -4.37 -17.51 -7.75
N VAL A 286 -4.79 -17.64 -6.49
CA VAL A 286 -4.02 -17.21 -5.32
C VAL A 286 -3.48 -18.40 -4.53
N LEU A 287 -4.20 -19.51 -4.48
CA LEU A 287 -3.72 -20.76 -3.88
C LEU A 287 -3.90 -21.89 -4.91
N PRO A 288 -2.89 -22.21 -5.73
CA PRO A 288 -3.02 -23.02 -6.93
C PRO A 288 -3.13 -24.52 -6.62
N LEU A 289 -4.19 -24.93 -5.91
CA LEU A 289 -4.40 -26.32 -5.52
C LEU A 289 -4.57 -27.22 -6.74
N ASP A 290 -5.30 -26.79 -7.74
CA ASP A 290 -5.53 -27.51 -9.01
C ASP A 290 -4.22 -27.87 -9.70
N ALA A 291 -3.36 -26.90 -9.92
CA ALA A 291 -2.05 -27.12 -10.54
C ALA A 291 -1.13 -28.00 -9.68
N VAL A 292 -1.16 -27.80 -8.36
CA VAL A 292 -0.34 -28.60 -7.43
C VAL A 292 -0.82 -30.05 -7.39
N ARG A 293 -2.12 -30.32 -7.45
CA ARG A 293 -2.67 -31.67 -7.56
C ARG A 293 -2.31 -32.34 -8.90
N GLU A 294 -2.28 -31.56 -10.00
CA GLU A 294 -1.81 -32.06 -11.29
C GLU A 294 -0.35 -32.48 -11.22
N LEU A 295 0.53 -31.63 -10.70
CA LEU A 295 1.96 -31.95 -10.51
C LEU A 295 2.15 -33.18 -9.60
N GLN A 296 1.32 -33.32 -8.56
CA GLN A 296 1.37 -34.52 -7.71
C GLN A 296 1.00 -35.79 -8.48
N ARG A 297 -0.04 -35.75 -9.31
CA ARG A 297 -0.44 -36.88 -10.17
C ARG A 297 0.60 -37.24 -11.21
N GLU A 298 1.32 -36.27 -11.72
CA GLU A 298 2.46 -36.45 -12.63
C GLU A 298 3.71 -37.00 -11.94
N GLY A 299 3.72 -37.11 -10.60
CA GLY A 299 4.85 -37.57 -9.82
C GLY A 299 5.98 -36.55 -9.71
N ALA A 300 5.71 -35.27 -9.90
CA ALA A 300 6.69 -34.20 -9.70
C ALA A 300 7.17 -34.10 -8.25
N PHE A 301 6.28 -34.46 -7.30
CA PHE A 301 6.60 -34.57 -5.87
C PHE A 301 5.77 -35.69 -5.22
N GLY A 302 6.10 -36.10 -4.00
CA GLY A 302 5.53 -37.27 -3.37
C GLY A 302 4.14 -37.03 -2.76
N ARG A 303 4.01 -36.08 -1.85
CA ARG A 303 2.77 -35.85 -1.10
C ARG A 303 2.48 -34.36 -0.90
N LEU A 304 1.25 -33.95 -1.04
CA LEU A 304 0.78 -32.67 -0.56
C LEU A 304 0.23 -32.83 0.88
N VAL A 305 0.57 -31.90 1.78
CA VAL A 305 -0.02 -31.83 3.13
C VAL A 305 -1.52 -31.60 3.00
N ASP A 306 -2.32 -32.30 3.81
CA ASP A 306 -3.80 -32.29 3.71
C ASP A 306 -4.47 -31.02 4.24
N PHE A 307 -3.72 -29.94 4.42
CA PHE A 307 -4.23 -28.62 4.72
C PHE A 307 -3.30 -27.54 4.14
N TYR A 308 -3.83 -26.33 4.02
CA TYR A 308 -3.03 -25.14 3.77
C TYR A 308 -3.13 -24.15 4.92
N CYS A 309 -2.12 -23.28 5.02
CA CYS A 309 -2.14 -22.17 5.97
C CYS A 309 -2.43 -20.86 5.24
N SER A 310 -3.32 -20.05 5.83
CA SER A 310 -3.71 -18.77 5.29
C SER A 310 -3.47 -17.64 6.30
N THR A 311 -2.99 -16.51 5.79
CA THR A 311 -2.88 -15.24 6.51
C THR A 311 -3.45 -14.13 5.64
N THR A 312 -3.78 -12.97 6.25
CA THR A 312 -4.01 -11.76 5.48
C THR A 312 -2.71 -10.96 5.47
N GLY A 313 -1.94 -11.07 4.37
CA GLY A 313 -0.63 -10.41 4.26
C GLY A 313 -0.69 -8.90 4.16
N ASN A 314 -1.88 -8.32 3.98
CA ASN A 314 -2.07 -6.89 3.83
C ASN A 314 -1.84 -6.14 5.14
N ASP A 315 -0.81 -5.28 5.16
CA ASP A 315 -0.48 -4.38 6.27
C ASP A 315 -0.31 -5.10 7.63
N GLN A 316 0.27 -6.28 7.63
CA GLN A 316 0.63 -6.99 8.87
C GLN A 316 1.88 -6.38 9.51
N ARG A 317 1.87 -6.23 10.84
CA ARG A 317 3.05 -5.82 11.58
C ARG A 317 4.12 -6.92 11.53
N LEU A 318 5.38 -6.54 11.38
CA LEU A 318 6.52 -7.47 11.30
C LEU A 318 6.56 -8.47 12.48
N LEU A 319 6.20 -8.03 13.68
CA LEU A 319 6.13 -8.90 14.86
C LEU A 319 5.06 -10.00 14.71
N ASP A 320 3.90 -9.66 14.14
CA ASP A 320 2.83 -10.64 13.88
C ASP A 320 3.24 -11.60 12.76
N CYS A 321 3.89 -11.11 11.71
CA CYS A 321 4.45 -11.96 10.64
C CYS A 321 5.46 -12.96 11.18
N ARG A 322 6.38 -12.53 12.04
CA ARG A 322 7.37 -13.41 12.67
C ARG A 322 6.73 -14.49 13.54
N ARG A 323 5.77 -14.11 14.37
CA ARG A 323 5.03 -15.07 15.20
C ARG A 323 4.26 -16.07 14.33
N ASN A 324 3.44 -15.59 13.40
CA ASN A 324 2.65 -16.43 12.51
C ASN A 324 3.54 -17.37 11.70
N GLY A 325 4.67 -16.87 11.17
CA GLY A 325 5.63 -17.68 10.44
C GLY A 325 6.25 -18.79 11.28
N ALA A 326 6.59 -18.51 12.53
CA ALA A 326 7.13 -19.51 13.47
C ALA A 326 6.07 -20.59 13.81
N GLU A 327 4.83 -20.19 14.07
CA GLU A 327 3.73 -21.12 14.39
C GLU A 327 3.37 -21.99 13.18
N ILE A 328 3.28 -21.41 11.97
CA ILE A 328 3.05 -22.15 10.72
C ILE A 328 4.20 -23.15 10.48
N ALA A 329 5.45 -22.71 10.61
CA ALA A 329 6.61 -23.60 10.45
C ALA A 329 6.56 -24.79 11.43
N ALA A 330 6.23 -24.54 12.69
CA ALA A 330 6.09 -25.61 13.68
C ALA A 330 4.98 -26.62 13.32
N ALA A 331 3.83 -26.14 12.80
CA ALA A 331 2.76 -27.01 12.32
C ALA A 331 3.20 -27.84 11.13
N LEU A 332 3.94 -27.28 10.17
CA LEU A 332 4.39 -27.98 8.98
C LEU A 332 5.53 -28.98 9.27
N VAL A 333 6.40 -28.67 10.24
CA VAL A 333 7.41 -29.64 10.72
C VAL A 333 6.73 -30.88 11.35
N THR A 334 5.62 -30.70 12.04
CA THR A 334 4.84 -31.84 12.59
C THR A 334 4.31 -32.74 11.46
N GLU A 335 3.96 -32.18 10.32
CA GLU A 335 3.53 -32.90 9.12
C GLU A 335 4.71 -33.49 8.31
N ARG A 336 5.94 -33.26 8.74
CA ARG A 336 7.16 -33.63 8.03
C ARG A 336 7.21 -33.06 6.61
N ALA A 337 6.78 -31.81 6.46
CA ALA A 337 6.91 -31.12 5.18
C ALA A 337 8.39 -30.86 4.86
N ASP A 338 8.82 -31.27 3.68
CA ASP A 338 10.18 -31.05 3.16
C ASP A 338 10.30 -29.69 2.48
N GLY A 339 9.18 -29.16 2.00
CA GLY A 339 9.12 -27.86 1.33
C GLY A 339 7.76 -27.17 1.46
N VAL A 340 7.80 -25.86 1.26
CA VAL A 340 6.61 -24.99 1.31
C VAL A 340 6.53 -24.18 0.03
N LEU A 341 5.38 -24.24 -0.64
CA LEU A 341 5.01 -23.28 -1.66
C LEU A 341 4.26 -22.14 -0.99
N LEU A 342 4.93 -21.01 -0.80
CA LEU A 342 4.35 -19.79 -0.25
C LEU A 342 3.91 -18.88 -1.39
N VAL A 343 2.60 -18.66 -1.50
CA VAL A 343 2.03 -17.77 -2.49
C VAL A 343 1.69 -16.44 -1.83
N CYS A 344 2.36 -15.40 -2.29
CA CYS A 344 2.18 -14.02 -1.81
C CYS A 344 1.31 -13.22 -2.79
N THR A 345 0.64 -12.20 -2.27
CA THR A 345 -0.18 -11.26 -3.04
C THR A 345 0.32 -9.85 -2.85
#